data_53fd4b24122ca27930924163a4b2cfa0
#
_entry.id   53fd4b24122ca27930924163a4b2cfa0
#
_cell.length_a   1.000
_cell.length_b   1.000
_cell.length_c   1.000
_cell.angle_alpha   90.00
_cell.angle_beta   90.00
_cell.angle_gamma   90.00
#
_symmetry.space_group_name_H-M   'P 1'
#
loop_
_entity.id
_entity.type
_entity.pdbx_description
1 polymer ?
#
loop_
_entity_poly.entity_id
_entity_poly.type
_entity_poly.pdbx_seq_one_letter_code
_entity_poly.pdbx_strand_id
1 'polypeptide(L)'
;IIDYLHPGDCLVLNNTKVIPARLLGEREGTGGHVEVLLLKRKEADVWETLVKPGKKCKPGQRLTFGDGLLKAEVLETVEEGNRLIRFEYEGIFEEVLDKLGEMPLPPYITHKLKDKNRYQTVYAKYEGSAAAPTAGLHFTQELLQQIADKGIKIAYVTLHVGLGTFRPVKEENVLEHHMHSEYYQVTEEAANTINETKKNGGRVICVGTTSCRTCLLYTSPSPRDPKTS
;
A
#
# COMPACT_ATOMS: atom_id res chain seq x y z
N ILE A 1 6.65 14.84 19.07
CA ILE A 1 7.31 13.52 19.16
C ILE A 1 8.79 13.67 19.55
N ILE A 2 9.47 14.67 19.04
CA ILE A 2 10.91 14.86 19.27
C ILE A 2 11.30 14.93 20.76
N ASP A 3 10.40 15.46 21.62
CA ASP A 3 10.62 15.59 23.05
C ASP A 3 10.61 14.24 23.79
N TYR A 4 10.01 13.22 23.16
CA TYR A 4 9.92 11.85 23.71
C TYR A 4 11.03 10.92 23.23
N LEU A 5 11.86 11.38 22.28
CA LEU A 5 12.95 10.61 21.70
C LEU A 5 14.28 10.96 22.41
N HIS A 6 15.12 9.96 22.63
CA HIS A 6 16.42 10.11 23.27
C HIS A 6 17.56 9.72 22.31
N PRO A 7 18.74 10.34 22.41
CA PRO A 7 19.91 9.88 21.66
C PRO A 7 20.15 8.39 21.85
N GLY A 8 20.39 7.68 20.75
CA GLY A 8 20.53 6.22 20.74
C GLY A 8 19.26 5.45 20.46
N ASP A 9 18.08 6.11 20.41
CA ASP A 9 16.84 5.50 19.91
C ASP A 9 16.90 5.28 18.38
N CYS A 10 16.02 4.41 17.86
CA CYS A 10 15.80 4.20 16.45
C CYS A 10 14.31 4.34 16.11
N LEU A 11 13.99 5.20 15.16
CA LEU A 11 12.66 5.25 14.54
C LEU A 11 12.62 4.30 13.35
N VAL A 12 11.56 3.50 13.26
CA VAL A 12 11.30 2.64 12.09
C VAL A 12 10.10 3.17 11.33
N LEU A 13 10.35 3.52 10.07
CA LEU A 13 9.38 4.15 9.15
C LEU A 13 9.11 3.22 7.97
N ASN A 14 7.87 3.14 7.53
CA ASN A 14 7.50 2.42 6.31
C ASN A 14 7.58 3.36 5.11
N ASN A 15 8.54 3.12 4.20
CA ASN A 15 8.82 3.95 3.03
C ASN A 15 8.06 3.51 1.77
N THR A 16 6.99 2.77 1.93
CA THR A 16 6.11 2.42 0.82
C THR A 16 5.50 3.66 0.16
N LYS A 17 5.34 3.61 -1.16
CA LYS A 17 4.69 4.66 -1.95
C LYS A 17 3.35 4.16 -2.48
N VAL A 18 2.31 4.96 -2.28
CA VAL A 18 0.97 4.66 -2.79
C VAL A 18 0.94 4.92 -4.29
N ILE A 19 0.42 3.96 -5.04
CA ILE A 19 0.17 4.11 -6.48
C ILE A 19 -1.23 4.68 -6.71
N PRO A 20 -1.46 5.46 -7.79
CA PRO A 20 -2.78 5.97 -8.16
C PRO A 20 -3.63 4.83 -8.74
N ALA A 21 -3.95 3.86 -7.91
CA ALA A 21 -4.50 2.56 -8.29
C ALA A 21 -6.00 2.59 -8.64
N ARG A 22 -6.69 3.73 -8.47
CA ARG A 22 -8.11 3.88 -8.74
C ARG A 22 -8.34 4.48 -10.11
N LEU A 23 -8.89 3.71 -11.02
CA LEU A 23 -9.19 4.10 -12.39
C LEU A 23 -10.70 4.31 -12.56
N LEU A 24 -11.08 5.46 -13.09
CA LEU A 24 -12.46 5.77 -13.46
C LEU A 24 -12.59 5.76 -14.98
N GLY A 25 -13.52 4.97 -15.49
CA GLY A 25 -13.69 4.79 -16.93
C GLY A 25 -15.12 4.37 -17.30
N GLU A 26 -15.24 3.81 -18.49
CA GLU A 26 -16.52 3.40 -19.06
C GLU A 26 -16.43 2.00 -19.67
N ARG A 27 -17.56 1.33 -19.72
CA ARG A 27 -17.69 0.04 -20.43
C ARG A 27 -17.92 0.32 -21.92
N GLU A 28 -17.06 -0.24 -22.76
CA GLU A 28 -17.25 -0.15 -24.21
C GLU A 28 -18.62 -0.73 -24.62
N GLY A 29 -19.25 -0.11 -25.60
CA GLY A 29 -20.55 -0.49 -26.15
C GLY A 29 -21.76 0.05 -25.38
N THR A 30 -21.64 0.34 -24.06
CA THR A 30 -22.78 0.82 -23.26
C THR A 30 -22.55 2.21 -22.67
N GLY A 31 -21.32 2.73 -22.63
CA GLY A 31 -20.97 4.00 -21.98
C GLY A 31 -21.18 4.01 -20.46
N GLY A 32 -21.46 2.85 -19.87
CA GLY A 32 -21.75 2.79 -18.44
C GLY A 32 -20.49 2.95 -17.59
N HIS A 33 -20.53 3.86 -16.62
CA HIS A 33 -19.41 4.12 -15.74
C HIS A 33 -18.89 2.87 -15.03
N VAL A 34 -17.59 2.80 -14.86
CA VAL A 34 -16.88 1.76 -14.14
C VAL A 34 -15.76 2.35 -13.30
N GLU A 35 -15.59 1.81 -12.11
CA GLU A 35 -14.44 2.04 -11.25
C GLU A 35 -13.64 0.74 -11.17
N VAL A 36 -12.36 0.81 -11.49
CA VAL A 36 -11.41 -0.31 -11.37
C VAL A 36 -10.33 0.08 -10.38
N LEU A 37 -10.13 -0.76 -9.39
CA LEU A 37 -9.14 -0.57 -8.36
C LEU A 37 -8.09 -1.68 -8.45
N LEU A 38 -6.85 -1.32 -8.76
CA LEU A 38 -5.74 -2.25 -8.91
C LEU A 38 -5.35 -2.83 -7.54
N LEU A 39 -5.32 -4.15 -7.42
CA LEU A 39 -4.98 -4.85 -6.18
C LEU A 39 -3.57 -5.45 -6.23
N LYS A 40 -3.33 -6.30 -7.21
CA LYS A 40 -2.08 -7.05 -7.34
C LYS A 40 -1.75 -7.30 -8.80
N ARG A 41 -0.52 -7.00 -9.19
CA ARG A 41 0.01 -7.34 -10.50
C ARG A 41 0.28 -8.84 -10.55
N LYS A 42 -0.24 -9.52 -11.56
CA LYS A 42 -0.04 -10.96 -11.79
C LYS A 42 0.98 -11.19 -12.89
N GLU A 43 0.88 -10.44 -13.98
CA GLU A 43 1.79 -10.43 -15.13
C GLU A 43 2.05 -8.99 -15.55
N ALA A 44 2.86 -8.78 -16.59
CA ALA A 44 3.22 -7.45 -17.06
C ALA A 44 2.00 -6.51 -17.21
N ASP A 45 0.95 -7.01 -17.87
CA ASP A 45 -0.24 -6.22 -18.21
C ASP A 45 -1.53 -6.75 -17.56
N VAL A 46 -1.41 -7.78 -16.69
CA VAL A 46 -2.55 -8.42 -16.05
C VAL A 46 -2.55 -8.12 -14.56
N TRP A 47 -3.67 -7.56 -14.10
CA TRP A 47 -3.88 -7.22 -12.70
C TRP A 47 -5.12 -7.89 -12.12
N GLU A 48 -4.99 -8.32 -10.89
CA GLU A 48 -6.15 -8.59 -10.05
C GLU A 48 -6.72 -7.27 -9.57
N THR A 49 -8.03 -7.09 -9.70
CA THR A 49 -8.70 -5.81 -9.49
C THR A 49 -10.02 -5.97 -8.78
N LEU A 50 -10.44 -4.95 -8.05
CA LEU A 50 -11.82 -4.78 -7.61
C LEU A 50 -12.55 -3.88 -8.60
N VAL A 51 -13.75 -4.29 -9.05
CA VAL A 51 -14.52 -3.56 -10.06
C VAL A 51 -15.90 -3.19 -9.53
N LYS A 52 -16.31 -1.94 -9.76
CA LYS A 52 -17.67 -1.45 -9.49
C LYS A 52 -18.27 -0.83 -10.75
N PRO A 53 -19.50 -1.25 -11.12
CA PRO A 53 -20.33 -2.34 -10.58
C PRO A 53 -19.88 -3.72 -11.09
N GLY A 54 -19.51 -4.62 -10.17
CA GLY A 54 -18.96 -5.94 -10.51
C GLY A 54 -19.93 -6.83 -11.33
N LYS A 55 -21.24 -6.75 -11.08
CA LYS A 55 -22.26 -7.51 -11.81
C LYS A 55 -22.33 -7.20 -13.30
N LYS A 56 -21.88 -6.00 -13.70
CA LYS A 56 -21.91 -5.53 -15.10
C LYS A 56 -20.58 -5.70 -15.82
N CYS A 57 -19.52 -6.09 -15.12
CA CYS A 57 -18.18 -6.32 -15.66
C CYS A 57 -17.88 -7.83 -15.62
N LYS A 58 -18.46 -8.55 -16.61
CA LYS A 58 -18.26 -9.98 -16.80
C LYS A 58 -17.02 -10.24 -17.67
N PRO A 59 -16.47 -11.46 -17.66
CA PRO A 59 -15.43 -11.86 -18.63
C PRO A 59 -15.81 -11.50 -20.07
N GLY A 60 -14.83 -10.98 -20.83
CA GLY A 60 -15.01 -10.46 -22.19
C GLY A 60 -15.48 -8.99 -22.25
N GLN A 61 -15.87 -8.37 -21.14
CA GLN A 61 -16.21 -6.94 -21.15
C GLN A 61 -14.97 -6.09 -21.37
N ARG A 62 -15.03 -5.22 -22.37
CA ARG A 62 -13.99 -4.21 -22.63
C ARG A 62 -14.32 -2.91 -21.89
N LEU A 63 -13.27 -2.27 -21.42
CA LEU A 63 -13.30 -1.02 -20.64
C LEU A 63 -12.37 0.00 -21.28
N THR A 64 -12.71 1.27 -21.14
CA THR A 64 -11.88 2.38 -21.63
C THR A 64 -11.74 3.45 -20.56
N PHE A 65 -10.56 4.08 -20.49
CA PHE A 65 -10.20 5.11 -19.53
C PHE A 65 -9.49 6.25 -20.26
N GLY A 66 -9.77 7.51 -19.85
CA GLY A 66 -9.10 8.69 -20.38
C GLY A 66 -9.17 8.81 -21.88
N ASP A 67 -10.40 8.77 -22.44
CA ASP A 67 -10.66 8.90 -23.89
C ASP A 67 -9.88 7.90 -24.75
N GLY A 68 -9.65 6.68 -24.20
CA GLY A 68 -8.98 5.59 -24.91
C GLY A 68 -7.47 5.52 -24.71
N LEU A 69 -6.89 6.37 -23.85
CA LEU A 69 -5.47 6.32 -23.49
C LEU A 69 -5.10 4.99 -22.83
N LEU A 70 -6.04 4.39 -22.08
CA LEU A 70 -5.91 3.07 -21.48
C LEU A 70 -7.17 2.28 -21.80
N LYS A 71 -6.97 1.09 -22.36
CA LYS A 71 -8.05 0.12 -22.60
C LYS A 71 -7.82 -1.12 -21.74
N ALA A 72 -8.88 -1.88 -21.51
CA ALA A 72 -8.77 -3.07 -20.72
C ALA A 72 -9.82 -4.11 -21.10
N GLU A 73 -9.51 -5.38 -20.84
CA GLU A 73 -10.41 -6.51 -21.00
C GLU A 73 -10.51 -7.28 -19.69
N VAL A 74 -11.73 -7.56 -19.27
CA VAL A 74 -11.99 -8.44 -18.13
C VAL A 74 -11.78 -9.88 -18.59
N LEU A 75 -10.75 -10.56 -18.07
CA LEU A 75 -10.42 -11.93 -18.45
C LEU A 75 -11.30 -12.95 -17.71
N GLU A 76 -11.33 -12.83 -16.39
CA GLU A 76 -12.08 -13.76 -15.54
C GLU A 76 -12.50 -13.13 -14.21
N THR A 77 -13.40 -13.83 -13.51
CA THR A 77 -13.76 -13.55 -12.13
C THR A 77 -13.02 -14.54 -11.23
N VAL A 78 -12.27 -14.02 -10.28
CA VAL A 78 -11.50 -14.81 -9.31
C VAL A 78 -12.12 -14.73 -7.92
N GLU A 79 -11.42 -15.26 -6.91
CA GLU A 79 -11.88 -15.29 -5.53
C GLU A 79 -12.34 -13.93 -5.03
N GLU A 80 -13.24 -13.93 -4.06
CA GLU A 80 -13.85 -12.73 -3.45
C GLU A 80 -14.58 -11.79 -4.44
N GLY A 81 -14.85 -12.26 -5.66
CA GLY A 81 -15.49 -11.47 -6.70
C GLY A 81 -14.57 -10.46 -7.37
N ASN A 82 -13.26 -10.57 -7.19
CA ASN A 82 -12.27 -9.78 -7.93
C ASN A 82 -12.27 -10.15 -9.42
N ARG A 83 -11.62 -9.34 -10.23
CA ARG A 83 -11.45 -9.55 -11.66
C ARG A 83 -9.98 -9.61 -12.02
N LEU A 84 -9.60 -10.53 -12.88
CA LEU A 84 -8.36 -10.41 -13.65
C LEU A 84 -8.65 -9.54 -14.85
N ILE A 85 -7.88 -8.46 -15.01
CA ILE A 85 -8.01 -7.51 -16.09
C ILE A 85 -6.67 -7.39 -16.79
N ARG A 86 -6.69 -7.52 -18.12
CA ARG A 86 -5.56 -7.19 -18.99
C ARG A 86 -5.71 -5.75 -19.45
N PHE A 87 -4.63 -4.98 -19.31
CA PHE A 87 -4.57 -3.60 -19.77
C PHE A 87 -3.82 -3.51 -21.10
N GLU A 88 -4.29 -2.63 -21.98
CA GLU A 88 -3.72 -2.29 -23.28
C GLU A 88 -3.41 -0.80 -23.29
N TYR A 89 -2.16 -0.42 -23.49
CA TYR A 89 -1.66 0.95 -23.43
C TYR A 89 -0.40 1.10 -24.29
N GLU A 90 -0.02 2.33 -24.58
CA GLU A 90 1.26 2.66 -25.22
C GLU A 90 2.23 3.22 -24.19
N GLY A 91 3.50 2.82 -24.26
CA GLY A 91 4.57 3.32 -23.39
C GLY A 91 4.66 2.59 -22.04
N ILE A 92 4.81 3.34 -20.97
CA ILE A 92 5.02 2.83 -19.60
C ILE A 92 3.72 2.90 -18.83
N PHE A 93 3.30 1.76 -18.26
CA PHE A 93 2.02 1.65 -17.52
C PHE A 93 1.92 2.62 -16.34
N GLU A 94 3.00 2.78 -15.61
CA GLU A 94 3.11 3.67 -14.46
C GLU A 94 2.87 5.14 -14.86
N GLU A 95 3.36 5.57 -16.03
CA GLU A 95 3.10 6.92 -16.55
C GLU A 95 1.64 7.13 -16.96
N VAL A 96 1.01 6.09 -17.49
CA VAL A 96 -0.44 6.10 -17.80
C VAL A 96 -1.25 6.18 -16.52
N LEU A 97 -0.87 5.41 -15.48
CA LEU A 97 -1.51 5.48 -14.16
C LEU A 97 -1.36 6.86 -13.52
N ASP A 98 -0.21 7.50 -13.63
CA ASP A 98 0.00 8.84 -13.09
C ASP A 98 -0.92 9.89 -13.74
N LYS A 99 -1.24 9.71 -15.01
CA LYS A 99 -2.15 10.60 -15.75
C LYS A 99 -3.63 10.34 -15.40
N LEU A 100 -4.05 9.08 -15.38
CA LEU A 100 -5.45 8.67 -15.28
C LEU A 100 -5.88 8.27 -13.87
N GLY A 101 -4.97 7.75 -13.07
CA GLY A 101 -5.27 7.17 -11.77
C GLY A 101 -5.54 8.23 -10.70
N GLU A 102 -6.45 7.87 -9.81
CA GLU A 102 -6.69 8.59 -8.57
C GLU A 102 -6.10 7.83 -7.38
N MET A 103 -5.69 8.57 -6.34
CA MET A 103 -5.21 7.95 -5.11
C MET A 103 -6.36 7.20 -4.42
N PRO A 104 -6.17 5.91 -4.09
CA PRO A 104 -7.17 5.16 -3.34
C PRO A 104 -7.22 5.67 -1.90
N LEU A 105 -8.25 6.43 -1.57
CA LEU A 105 -8.42 6.99 -0.23
C LEU A 105 -9.27 6.07 0.63
N PRO A 106 -9.03 6.04 1.96
CA PRO A 106 -9.92 5.39 2.90
C PRO A 106 -11.35 5.93 2.76
N PRO A 107 -12.39 5.09 2.98
CA PRO A 107 -13.80 5.48 2.76
C PRO A 107 -14.27 6.69 3.57
N TYR A 108 -13.62 6.99 4.70
CA TYR A 108 -13.95 8.16 5.52
C TYR A 108 -13.43 9.49 4.96
N ILE A 109 -12.53 9.44 3.95
CA ILE A 109 -12.07 10.64 3.24
C ILE A 109 -12.96 10.82 2.00
N THR A 110 -13.93 11.71 2.11
CA THR A 110 -14.93 11.95 1.05
C THR A 110 -14.54 13.07 0.09
N HIS A 111 -13.60 13.95 0.48
CA HIS A 111 -13.14 15.04 -0.35
C HIS A 111 -12.07 14.57 -1.35
N LYS A 112 -12.23 14.99 -2.62
CA LYS A 112 -11.21 14.76 -3.65
C LYS A 112 -9.94 15.52 -3.31
N LEU A 113 -8.80 14.84 -3.35
CA LEU A 113 -7.50 15.48 -3.12
C LEU A 113 -7.20 16.46 -4.27
N LYS A 114 -6.88 17.70 -3.91
CA LYS A 114 -6.36 18.69 -4.88
C LYS A 114 -4.91 18.39 -5.25
N ASP A 115 -4.14 17.85 -4.32
CA ASP A 115 -2.75 17.43 -4.49
C ASP A 115 -2.62 15.95 -4.10
N LYS A 116 -2.25 15.10 -5.06
CA LYS A 116 -2.04 13.66 -4.86
C LYS A 116 -0.97 13.37 -3.80
N ASN A 117 0.02 14.25 -3.66
CA ASN A 117 1.12 14.08 -2.71
C ASN A 117 0.70 14.23 -1.25
N ARG A 118 -0.48 14.81 -0.98
CA ARG A 118 -1.00 14.89 0.40
C ARG A 118 -1.26 13.52 1.03
N TYR A 119 -1.45 12.47 0.23
CA TYR A 119 -1.61 11.11 0.71
C TYR A 119 -0.35 10.27 0.46
N GLN A 120 0.83 10.89 0.66
CA GLN A 120 2.14 10.26 0.63
C GLN A 120 2.96 10.75 1.81
N THR A 121 3.81 9.88 2.35
CA THR A 121 4.84 10.31 3.30
C THR A 121 5.96 11.04 2.56
N VAL A 122 6.63 11.98 3.22
CA VAL A 122 7.77 12.71 2.64
C VAL A 122 8.97 11.82 2.31
N TYR A 123 8.98 10.60 2.84
CA TYR A 123 10.01 9.59 2.64
C TYR A 123 9.52 8.38 1.81
N ALA A 124 8.37 8.49 1.15
CA ALA A 124 7.86 7.45 0.26
C ALA A 124 8.84 7.18 -0.89
N LYS A 125 9.19 5.91 -1.11
CA LYS A 125 10.23 5.50 -2.06
C LYS A 125 9.78 4.38 -3.00
N TYR A 126 9.29 3.28 -2.47
CA TYR A 126 8.99 2.07 -3.24
C TYR A 126 7.49 1.97 -3.52
N GLU A 127 7.13 2.00 -4.81
CA GLU A 127 5.75 1.90 -5.29
C GLU A 127 5.19 0.50 -5.10
N GLY A 128 3.87 0.41 -4.85
CA GLY A 128 3.17 -0.88 -4.74
C GLY A 128 2.09 -0.91 -3.67
N SER A 129 1.92 0.15 -2.90
CA SER A 129 0.91 0.19 -1.83
C SER A 129 -0.41 0.80 -2.31
N ALA A 130 -1.50 0.25 -1.80
CA ALA A 130 -2.83 0.82 -1.97
C ALA A 130 -3.21 1.82 -0.87
N ALA A 131 -2.45 1.87 0.22
CA ALA A 131 -2.69 2.80 1.33
C ALA A 131 -1.39 3.38 1.87
N ALA A 132 -1.44 4.65 2.26
CA ALA A 132 -0.32 5.30 2.93
C ALA A 132 -0.18 4.83 4.38
N PRO A 133 1.05 4.75 4.92
CA PRO A 133 1.28 4.57 6.35
C PRO A 133 0.92 5.88 7.07
N THR A 134 -0.36 6.03 7.42
CA THR A 134 -0.98 7.31 7.81
C THR A 134 -0.30 8.01 9.00
N ALA A 135 0.24 7.25 9.95
CA ALA A 135 1.04 7.81 11.05
C ALA A 135 2.28 8.56 10.53
N GLY A 136 2.81 8.16 9.40
CA GLY A 136 3.96 8.78 8.75
C GLY A 136 3.65 10.11 8.06
N LEU A 137 2.38 10.40 7.75
CA LEU A 137 1.97 11.65 7.09
C LEU A 137 2.20 12.91 7.96
N HIS A 138 2.42 12.72 9.25
CA HIS A 138 2.72 13.81 10.18
C HIS A 138 4.19 14.24 10.18
N PHE A 139 5.07 13.49 9.51
CA PHE A 139 6.49 13.84 9.42
C PHE A 139 6.74 14.79 8.25
N THR A 140 7.62 15.75 8.49
CA THR A 140 8.19 16.62 7.45
C THR A 140 9.69 16.30 7.31
N GLN A 141 10.31 16.78 6.23
CA GLN A 141 11.76 16.61 6.04
C GLN A 141 12.55 17.30 7.16
N GLU A 142 12.09 18.49 7.57
CA GLU A 142 12.70 19.26 8.67
C GLU A 142 12.62 18.51 9.99
N LEU A 143 11.48 17.88 10.29
CA LEU A 143 11.32 17.09 11.52
C LEU A 143 12.24 15.86 11.50
N LEU A 144 12.35 15.16 10.36
CA LEU A 144 13.26 14.03 10.21
C LEU A 144 14.72 14.46 10.40
N GLN A 145 15.11 15.61 9.87
CA GLN A 145 16.45 16.17 10.07
C GLN A 145 16.71 16.49 11.54
N GLN A 146 15.78 17.18 12.22
CA GLN A 146 15.90 17.49 13.64
C GLN A 146 16.03 16.22 14.51
N ILE A 147 15.32 15.15 14.15
CA ILE A 147 15.40 13.86 14.83
C ILE A 147 16.80 13.24 14.63
N ALA A 148 17.32 13.26 13.40
CA ALA A 148 18.66 12.77 13.11
C ALA A 148 19.74 13.59 13.83
N ASP A 149 19.64 14.91 13.83
CA ASP A 149 20.57 15.82 14.51
C ASP A 149 20.60 15.61 16.03
N LYS A 150 19.48 15.16 16.60
CA LYS A 150 19.38 14.77 18.01
C LYS A 150 20.08 13.42 18.34
N GLY A 151 20.66 12.75 17.35
CA GLY A 151 21.35 11.46 17.51
C GLY A 151 20.40 10.25 17.55
N ILE A 152 19.22 10.37 16.95
CA ILE A 152 18.26 9.28 16.81
C ILE A 152 18.44 8.66 15.42
N LYS A 153 18.59 7.35 15.36
CA LYS A 153 18.70 6.62 14.11
C LYS A 153 17.33 6.51 13.42
N ILE A 154 17.33 6.49 12.09
CA ILE A 154 16.12 6.27 11.29
C ILE A 154 16.37 5.04 10.42
N ALA A 155 15.54 4.01 10.57
CA ALA A 155 15.55 2.81 9.74
C ALA A 155 14.27 2.77 8.88
N TYR A 156 14.45 2.45 7.61
CA TYR A 156 13.32 2.32 6.68
C TYR A 156 13.05 0.85 6.37
N VAL A 157 11.79 0.48 6.52
CA VAL A 157 11.26 -0.81 6.07
C VAL A 157 10.23 -0.57 4.99
N THR A 158 9.96 -1.56 4.16
CA THR A 158 8.92 -1.49 3.14
C THR A 158 7.85 -2.52 3.48
N LEU A 159 6.60 -2.11 3.52
CA LEU A 159 5.45 -3.00 3.54
C LEU A 159 4.37 -2.38 2.65
N HIS A 160 4.00 -3.09 1.58
CA HIS A 160 2.93 -2.69 0.70
C HIS A 160 1.59 -3.12 1.26
N VAL A 161 0.81 -2.14 1.70
CA VAL A 161 -0.53 -2.38 2.23
C VAL A 161 -1.47 -2.72 1.08
N GLY A 162 -2.06 -3.90 1.13
CA GLY A 162 -3.10 -4.33 0.20
C GLY A 162 -4.45 -3.69 0.52
N LEU A 163 -5.34 -3.62 -0.48
CA LEU A 163 -6.69 -3.06 -0.32
C LEU A 163 -7.61 -3.89 0.59
N GLY A 164 -7.23 -5.11 0.94
CA GLY A 164 -7.92 -5.90 1.95
C GLY A 164 -8.08 -5.15 3.28
N THR A 165 -7.14 -4.25 3.59
CA THR A 165 -7.17 -3.40 4.79
C THR A 165 -8.38 -2.44 4.82
N PHE A 166 -8.96 -2.09 3.67
CA PHE A 166 -10.15 -1.24 3.58
C PHE A 166 -11.47 -2.02 3.58
N ARG A 167 -11.42 -3.35 3.54
CA ARG A 167 -12.62 -4.17 3.62
C ARG A 167 -13.01 -4.35 5.09
N PRO A 168 -14.29 -4.15 5.44
CA PRO A 168 -14.77 -4.53 6.76
C PRO A 168 -14.59 -6.04 6.98
N VAL A 169 -14.11 -6.43 8.15
CA VAL A 169 -14.13 -7.83 8.58
C VAL A 169 -15.59 -8.26 8.68
N LYS A 170 -15.97 -9.30 7.95
CA LYS A 170 -17.34 -9.81 7.89
C LYS A 170 -17.54 -11.05 8.75
N GLU A 171 -16.46 -11.70 9.09
CA GLU A 171 -16.46 -12.93 9.89
C GLU A 171 -16.69 -12.58 11.37
N GLU A 172 -17.65 -13.22 11.99
CA GLU A 172 -17.91 -13.09 13.44
C GLU A 172 -16.82 -13.78 14.27
N ASN A 173 -16.21 -14.83 13.70
CA ASN A 173 -15.13 -15.58 14.34
C ASN A 173 -13.78 -15.16 13.76
N VAL A 174 -12.93 -14.55 14.60
CA VAL A 174 -11.58 -14.08 14.22
C VAL A 174 -10.69 -15.20 13.65
N LEU A 175 -10.90 -16.45 14.06
CA LEU A 175 -10.12 -17.60 13.59
C LEU A 175 -10.46 -18.00 12.14
N GLU A 176 -11.60 -17.57 11.62
CA GLU A 176 -12.03 -17.84 10.24
C GLU A 176 -11.60 -16.72 9.28
N HIS A 177 -11.05 -15.63 9.82
CA HIS A 177 -10.59 -14.52 9.01
C HIS A 177 -9.28 -14.88 8.27
N HIS A 178 -9.35 -14.99 6.95
CA HIS A 178 -8.17 -15.17 6.11
C HIS A 178 -7.40 -13.87 6.00
N MET A 179 -6.21 -13.85 6.58
CA MET A 179 -5.28 -12.71 6.46
C MET A 179 -4.71 -12.67 5.04
N HIS A 180 -4.83 -11.51 4.39
CA HIS A 180 -4.19 -11.29 3.10
C HIS A 180 -2.66 -11.24 3.25
N SER A 181 -1.95 -11.90 2.34
CA SER A 181 -0.49 -11.80 2.27
C SER A 181 -0.10 -10.42 1.73
N GLU A 182 0.80 -9.74 2.42
CA GLU A 182 1.36 -8.46 2.00
C GLU A 182 2.86 -8.62 1.72
N TYR A 183 3.35 -7.90 0.71
CA TYR A 183 4.78 -7.86 0.44
C TYR A 183 5.47 -6.97 1.47
N TYR A 184 6.55 -7.47 2.08
CA TYR A 184 7.42 -6.66 2.92
C TYR A 184 8.89 -6.89 2.62
N GLN A 185 9.71 -5.91 2.92
CA GLN A 185 11.16 -5.97 2.78
C GLN A 185 11.82 -5.24 3.95
N VAL A 186 12.83 -5.87 4.51
CA VAL A 186 13.76 -5.27 5.47
C VAL A 186 15.15 -5.39 4.87
N THR A 187 15.79 -4.26 4.61
CA THR A 187 17.16 -4.26 4.10
C THR A 187 18.14 -4.65 5.20
N GLU A 188 19.31 -5.16 4.83
CA GLU A 188 20.37 -5.49 5.77
C GLU A 188 20.79 -4.27 6.62
N GLU A 189 20.88 -3.09 6.01
CA GLU A 189 21.14 -1.82 6.69
C GLU A 189 20.11 -1.52 7.78
N ALA A 190 18.82 -1.62 7.45
CA ALA A 190 17.74 -1.40 8.41
C ALA A 190 17.77 -2.42 9.55
N ALA A 191 18.01 -3.70 9.22
CA ALA A 191 18.13 -4.77 10.18
C ALA A 191 19.29 -4.53 11.16
N ASN A 192 20.46 -4.19 10.63
CA ASN A 192 21.64 -3.89 11.43
C ASN A 192 21.42 -2.70 12.34
N THR A 193 20.82 -1.60 11.83
CA THR A 193 20.49 -0.40 12.61
C THR A 193 19.57 -0.73 13.78
N ILE A 194 18.52 -1.52 13.54
CA ILE A 194 17.56 -1.95 14.57
C ILE A 194 18.24 -2.83 15.63
N ASN A 195 19.04 -3.81 15.20
CA ASN A 195 19.69 -4.75 16.09
C ASN A 195 20.78 -4.07 16.95
N GLU A 196 21.60 -3.20 16.36
CA GLU A 196 22.59 -2.40 17.09
C GLU A 196 21.93 -1.49 18.12
N THR A 197 20.81 -0.85 17.78
CA THR A 197 20.06 -0.03 18.72
C THR A 197 19.65 -0.84 19.95
N LYS A 198 19.06 -2.02 19.74
CA LYS A 198 18.69 -2.94 20.82
C LYS A 198 19.88 -3.38 21.65
N LYS A 199 20.97 -3.77 21.00
CA LYS A 199 22.21 -4.25 21.66
C LYS A 199 22.81 -3.17 22.56
N ASN A 200 22.68 -1.90 22.15
CA ASN A 200 23.21 -0.74 22.89
C ASN A 200 22.22 -0.20 23.93
N GLY A 201 21.09 -0.85 24.18
CA GLY A 201 20.10 -0.45 25.16
C GLY A 201 19.17 0.68 24.71
N GLY A 202 19.22 1.09 23.43
CA GLY A 202 18.31 2.07 22.85
C GLY A 202 16.93 1.46 22.55
N ARG A 203 15.93 2.33 22.41
CA ARG A 203 14.56 1.92 22.06
C ARG A 203 14.37 1.85 20.56
N VAL A 204 13.60 0.85 20.10
CA VAL A 204 13.13 0.76 18.72
C VAL A 204 11.66 1.18 18.69
N ILE A 205 11.38 2.28 18.01
CA ILE A 205 10.08 2.95 18.00
C ILE A 205 9.51 2.86 16.59
N CYS A 206 8.48 2.04 16.40
CA CYS A 206 7.81 1.88 15.12
C CYS A 206 6.76 2.97 14.92
N VAL A 207 6.81 3.65 13.77
CA VAL A 207 5.81 4.64 13.37
C VAL A 207 4.72 3.96 12.55
N GLY A 208 3.57 3.75 13.20
CA GLY A 208 2.40 3.09 12.62
C GLY A 208 2.44 1.56 12.69
N THR A 209 1.27 0.97 12.44
CA THR A 209 1.07 -0.48 12.55
C THR A 209 1.82 -1.27 11.49
N THR A 210 2.03 -0.72 10.30
CA THR A 210 2.78 -1.37 9.21
C THR A 210 4.24 -1.56 9.55
N SER A 211 4.89 -0.51 10.09
CA SER A 211 6.27 -0.61 10.59
C SER A 211 6.38 -1.59 11.74
N CYS A 212 5.41 -1.56 12.67
CA CYS A 212 5.37 -2.48 13.79
C CYS A 212 5.25 -3.93 13.34
N ARG A 213 4.33 -4.25 12.42
CA ARG A 213 4.19 -5.61 11.87
C ARG A 213 5.48 -6.09 11.23
N THR A 214 6.11 -5.24 10.41
CA THR A 214 7.36 -5.61 9.74
C THR A 214 8.47 -5.89 10.73
N CYS A 215 8.62 -5.08 11.78
CA CYS A 215 9.60 -5.29 12.83
C CYS A 215 9.35 -6.59 13.62
N LEU A 216 8.08 -6.90 13.93
CA LEU A 216 7.75 -8.11 14.67
C LEU A 216 8.03 -9.38 13.85
N LEU A 217 7.74 -9.37 12.55
CA LEU A 217 8.08 -10.49 11.66
C LEU A 217 9.59 -10.73 11.58
N TYR A 218 10.38 -9.67 11.62
CA TYR A 218 11.83 -9.75 11.52
C TYR A 218 12.52 -10.10 12.86
N THR A 219 12.04 -9.54 13.97
CA THR A 219 12.83 -9.53 15.23
C THR A 219 12.52 -10.66 16.19
N SER A 220 11.36 -11.31 16.10
CA SER A 220 10.98 -12.45 16.95
C SER A 220 9.69 -13.10 16.46
N PRO A 221 9.60 -14.42 16.46
CA PRO A 221 8.30 -15.06 16.37
C PRO A 221 7.44 -14.57 17.53
N SER A 222 6.22 -14.12 17.23
CA SER A 222 5.25 -13.75 18.26
C SER A 222 4.95 -14.99 19.12
N PRO A 223 4.75 -14.86 20.44
CA PRO A 223 4.23 -15.95 21.24
C PRO A 223 2.88 -16.49 20.74
N ARG A 224 2.21 -15.74 19.86
CA ARG A 224 0.93 -16.10 19.20
C ARG A 224 1.12 -16.76 17.85
N ASP A 225 2.34 -16.73 17.28
CA ASP A 225 2.60 -17.43 16.03
C ASP A 225 2.52 -18.95 16.27
N PRO A 226 1.80 -19.70 15.42
CA PRO A 226 1.80 -21.16 15.55
C PRO A 226 3.23 -21.64 15.42
N LYS A 227 3.67 -22.43 16.39
CA LYS A 227 4.97 -23.09 16.33
C LYS A 227 4.97 -23.96 15.08
N THR A 228 5.68 -23.56 14.05
CA THR A 228 6.02 -24.44 12.94
C THR A 228 7.00 -25.45 13.49
N SER A 229 6.49 -26.65 13.76
CA SER A 229 7.29 -27.85 14.07
C SER A 229 7.94 -28.38 12.81
#